data_5263e3c5b6b4a478ecdb41183deeb43d
#
_entry.id   5263e3c5b6b4a478ecdb41183deeb43d
#
_cell.length_a   1.000
_cell.length_b   1.000
_cell.length_c   1.000
_cell.angle_alpha   90.00
_cell.angle_beta   90.00
_cell.angle_gamma   90.00
#
_symmetry.space_group_name_H-M   'P 1'
#
loop_
_entity.id
_entity.type
_entity.pdbx_description
1 polymer ?
#
loop_
_entity_poly.entity_id
_entity_poly.type
_entity_poly.pdbx_seq_one_letter_code
_entity_poly.pdbx_strand_id
1 'polypeptide(L)'
;LLEQRLKREGFDDKVINASISGDTSAGGQARLPALLAEHKPELVILELGGNDGLRGQPPTQLQQNLASMIDQSRESGAKVLLLGMQLPPNYGPRYTQAFAQVYDTLASEKKVPLVPFFLEGVGGKPELMQADGIHPAAGAQDKLLENVWPTLKPLL
;
A
#
# COMPACT_ATOMS: atom_id res chain seq x y z
N LEU A 1 -12.79 9.06 -3.10
CA LEU A 1 -11.93 9.50 -4.22
C LEU A 1 -11.79 8.44 -5.30
N LEU A 2 -11.30 7.26 -4.93
CA LEU A 2 -11.10 6.17 -5.90
C LEU A 2 -12.42 5.76 -6.54
N GLU A 3 -13.47 5.59 -5.75
CA GLU A 3 -14.79 5.20 -6.25
C GLU A 3 -15.35 6.24 -7.23
N GLN A 4 -15.15 7.52 -6.95
CA GLN A 4 -15.55 8.60 -7.85
C GLN A 4 -14.74 8.56 -9.16
N ARG A 5 -13.45 8.29 -9.08
CA ARG A 5 -12.59 8.17 -10.27
C ARG A 5 -13.02 7.00 -11.14
N LEU A 6 -13.33 5.87 -10.54
CA LEU A 6 -13.81 4.68 -11.26
C LEU A 6 -15.07 5.01 -12.04
N LYS A 7 -16.04 5.67 -11.42
CA LYS A 7 -17.29 6.07 -12.09
C LYS A 7 -17.03 7.01 -13.26
N ARG A 8 -16.16 8.00 -13.09
CA ARG A 8 -15.83 8.96 -14.16
C ARG A 8 -15.16 8.27 -15.36
N GLU A 9 -14.40 7.22 -15.12
CA GLU A 9 -13.68 6.48 -16.15
C GLU A 9 -14.51 5.33 -16.73
N GLY A 10 -15.76 5.18 -16.32
CA GLY A 10 -16.68 4.17 -16.85
C GLY A 10 -16.61 2.80 -16.23
N PHE A 11 -16.03 2.66 -15.02
CA PHE A 11 -15.97 1.42 -14.30
C PHE A 11 -17.05 1.34 -13.21
N ASP A 12 -17.64 0.16 -13.05
CA ASP A 12 -18.69 -0.11 -12.05
C ASP A 12 -18.15 -0.76 -10.77
N ASP A 13 -16.84 -0.81 -10.60
CA ASP A 13 -16.22 -1.46 -9.46
C ASP A 13 -16.59 -0.80 -8.14
N LYS A 14 -16.89 -1.61 -7.15
CA LYS A 14 -17.16 -1.17 -5.79
C LYS A 14 -15.87 -1.17 -4.98
N VAL A 15 -15.64 -0.11 -4.24
CA VAL A 15 -14.47 0.01 -3.36
C VAL A 15 -14.86 -0.32 -1.93
N ILE A 16 -14.19 -1.31 -1.34
CA ILE A 16 -14.30 -1.65 0.08
C ILE A 16 -13.08 -1.09 0.78
N ASN A 17 -13.26 -0.10 1.63
CA ASN A 17 -12.17 0.46 2.42
C ASN A 17 -12.05 -0.31 3.73
N ALA A 18 -11.04 -1.16 3.82
CA ALA A 18 -10.74 -1.96 5.01
C ALA A 18 -9.53 -1.42 5.79
N SER A 19 -9.13 -0.19 5.52
CA SER A 19 -7.99 0.44 6.19
C SER A 19 -8.29 0.73 7.66
N ILE A 20 -7.29 0.54 8.52
CA ILE A 20 -7.35 0.90 9.94
C ILE A 20 -6.16 1.82 10.24
N SER A 21 -6.44 2.99 10.81
CA SER A 21 -5.41 3.95 11.22
C SER A 21 -4.40 3.29 12.16
N GLY A 22 -3.11 3.51 11.89
CA GLY A 22 -2.03 2.99 12.73
C GLY A 22 -1.73 1.51 12.59
N ASP A 23 -2.39 0.82 11.66
CA ASP A 23 -2.20 -0.62 11.48
C ASP A 23 -0.82 -0.94 10.88
N THR A 24 -0.24 -2.04 11.37
CA THR A 24 1.01 -2.60 10.83
C THR A 24 0.71 -3.72 9.85
N SER A 25 1.75 -4.22 9.17
CA SER A 25 1.60 -5.38 8.29
C SER A 25 1.13 -6.63 9.05
N ALA A 26 1.55 -6.80 10.31
CA ALA A 26 1.08 -7.90 11.14
C ALA A 26 -0.43 -7.81 11.40
N GLY A 27 -0.93 -6.61 11.70
CA GLY A 27 -2.36 -6.38 11.90
C GLY A 27 -3.15 -6.62 10.63
N GLY A 28 -2.65 -6.13 9.49
CA GLY A 28 -3.28 -6.36 8.18
C GLY A 28 -3.35 -7.84 7.83
N GLN A 29 -2.26 -8.56 8.06
CA GLN A 29 -2.19 -10.00 7.81
C GLN A 29 -3.22 -10.77 8.65
N ALA A 30 -3.38 -10.39 9.91
CA ALA A 30 -4.34 -11.05 10.82
C ALA A 30 -5.79 -10.88 10.37
N ARG A 31 -6.12 -9.71 9.77
CA ARG A 31 -7.50 -9.38 9.34
C ARG A 31 -7.84 -9.88 7.94
N LEU A 32 -6.85 -10.06 7.10
CA LEU A 32 -7.06 -10.30 5.67
C LEU A 32 -7.92 -11.54 5.36
N PRO A 33 -7.70 -12.70 5.99
CA PRO A 33 -8.51 -13.89 5.65
C PRO A 33 -10.02 -13.67 5.79
N ALA A 34 -10.45 -13.00 6.86
CA ALA A 34 -11.86 -12.70 7.07
C ALA A 34 -12.40 -11.74 6.00
N LEU A 35 -11.62 -10.74 5.62
CA LEU A 35 -11.99 -9.78 4.59
C LEU A 35 -12.13 -10.44 3.21
N LEU A 36 -11.22 -11.34 2.89
CA LEU A 36 -11.29 -12.09 1.63
C LEU A 36 -12.53 -12.99 1.57
N ALA A 37 -12.85 -13.64 2.68
CA ALA A 37 -14.03 -14.50 2.77
C ALA A 37 -15.33 -13.69 2.68
N GLU A 38 -15.38 -12.53 3.34
CA GLU A 38 -16.58 -11.68 3.39
C GLU A 38 -16.84 -10.98 2.07
N HIS A 39 -15.82 -10.36 1.48
CA HIS A 39 -16.00 -9.46 0.34
C HIS A 39 -15.68 -10.11 -1.01
N LYS A 40 -14.93 -11.19 -1.04
CA LYS A 40 -14.49 -11.90 -2.26
C LYS A 40 -14.03 -10.93 -3.35
N PRO A 41 -13.01 -10.09 -3.06
CA PRO A 41 -12.58 -9.05 -3.97
C PRO A 41 -11.94 -9.63 -5.24
N GLU A 42 -12.05 -8.91 -6.34
CA GLU A 42 -11.34 -9.22 -7.58
C GLU A 42 -9.93 -8.65 -7.58
N LEU A 43 -9.72 -7.57 -6.82
CA LEU A 43 -8.44 -6.88 -6.69
C LEU A 43 -8.24 -6.46 -5.24
N VAL A 44 -7.06 -6.74 -4.70
CA VAL A 44 -6.63 -6.27 -3.39
C VAL A 44 -5.51 -5.25 -3.57
N ILE A 45 -5.70 -4.06 -3.01
CA ILE A 45 -4.67 -3.03 -2.97
C ILE A 45 -4.03 -3.09 -1.58
N LEU A 46 -2.74 -3.46 -1.54
CA LEU A 46 -1.99 -3.53 -0.29
C LEU A 46 -1.19 -2.25 -0.09
N GLU A 47 -1.59 -1.49 0.92
CA GLU A 47 -0.91 -0.27 1.34
C GLU A 47 -0.62 -0.40 2.84
N LEU A 48 0.47 -1.07 3.17
CA LEU A 48 0.91 -1.31 4.54
C LEU A 48 2.43 -1.20 4.62
N GLY A 49 2.93 -0.90 5.80
CA GLY A 49 4.36 -0.85 6.09
C GLY A 49 4.82 0.46 6.71
N GLY A 50 4.11 1.58 6.49
CA GLY A 50 4.49 2.87 7.07
C GLY A 50 4.57 2.82 8.59
N ASN A 51 3.60 2.21 9.24
CA ASN A 51 3.61 2.07 10.70
C ASN A 51 4.65 1.08 11.20
N ASP A 52 4.93 0.01 10.43
CA ASP A 52 6.06 -0.88 10.71
C ASP A 52 7.37 -0.08 10.77
N GLY A 53 7.59 0.77 9.77
CA GLY A 53 8.76 1.62 9.71
C GLY A 53 8.85 2.62 10.86
N LEU A 54 7.74 3.28 11.19
CA LEU A 54 7.67 4.20 12.33
C LEU A 54 8.07 3.55 13.65
N ARG A 55 7.71 2.28 13.82
CA ARG A 55 7.99 1.52 15.04
C ARG A 55 9.34 0.81 15.00
N GLY A 56 10.12 0.98 13.93
CA GLY A 56 11.42 0.34 13.79
C GLY A 56 11.36 -1.17 13.65
N GLN A 57 10.26 -1.70 13.12
CA GLN A 57 10.12 -3.14 12.92
C GLN A 57 11.12 -3.67 11.88
N PRO A 58 11.61 -4.92 12.03
CA PRO A 58 12.56 -5.47 11.06
C PRO A 58 11.96 -5.53 9.65
N PRO A 59 12.69 -5.07 8.61
CA PRO A 59 12.20 -5.18 7.22
C PRO A 59 11.91 -6.61 6.79
N THR A 60 12.63 -7.59 7.30
CA THR A 60 12.37 -9.01 7.01
C THR A 60 11.00 -9.45 7.49
N GLN A 61 10.54 -8.94 8.63
CA GLN A 61 9.21 -9.24 9.15
C GLN A 61 8.13 -8.62 8.27
N LEU A 62 8.33 -7.37 7.84
CA LEU A 62 7.44 -6.71 6.89
C LEU A 62 7.33 -7.50 5.59
N GLN A 63 8.46 -7.95 5.07
CA GLN A 63 8.49 -8.73 3.83
C GLN A 63 7.71 -10.03 3.96
N GLN A 64 7.89 -10.75 5.05
CA GLN A 64 7.15 -12.00 5.31
C GLN A 64 5.65 -11.77 5.41
N ASN A 65 5.23 -10.74 6.13
CA ASN A 65 3.82 -10.42 6.30
C ASN A 65 3.16 -10.04 4.96
N LEU A 66 3.80 -9.18 4.18
CA LEU A 66 3.28 -8.79 2.87
C LEU A 66 3.28 -9.95 1.88
N ALA A 67 4.32 -10.78 1.89
CA ALA A 67 4.37 -11.97 1.03
C ALA A 67 3.21 -12.92 1.32
N SER A 68 2.92 -13.16 2.60
CA SER A 68 1.78 -13.98 3.03
C SER A 68 0.46 -13.39 2.55
N MET A 69 0.28 -12.07 2.67
CA MET A 69 -0.94 -11.39 2.22
C MET A 69 -1.12 -11.48 0.71
N ILE A 70 -0.04 -11.35 -0.06
CA ILE A 70 -0.08 -11.50 -1.52
C ILE A 70 -0.53 -12.93 -1.87
N ASP A 71 0.06 -13.93 -1.24
CA ASP A 71 -0.27 -15.32 -1.51
C ASP A 71 -1.73 -15.64 -1.15
N GLN A 72 -2.17 -15.18 0.02
CA GLN A 72 -3.56 -15.38 0.46
C GLN A 72 -4.56 -14.73 -0.48
N SER A 73 -4.27 -13.51 -0.94
CA SER A 73 -5.13 -12.80 -1.88
C SER A 73 -5.25 -13.54 -3.21
N ARG A 74 -4.12 -14.02 -3.74
CA ARG A 74 -4.09 -14.77 -4.99
C ARG A 74 -4.79 -16.12 -4.87
N GLU A 75 -4.62 -16.81 -3.77
CA GLU A 75 -5.31 -18.08 -3.50
C GLU A 75 -6.83 -17.91 -3.47
N SER A 76 -7.32 -16.75 -3.06
CA SER A 76 -8.74 -16.42 -3.08
C SER A 76 -9.26 -16.03 -4.47
N GLY A 77 -8.38 -15.91 -5.45
CA GLY A 77 -8.71 -15.52 -6.83
C GLY A 77 -8.54 -14.03 -7.14
N ALA A 78 -8.03 -13.25 -6.20
CA ALA A 78 -7.83 -11.81 -6.40
C ALA A 78 -6.50 -11.49 -7.09
N LYS A 79 -6.50 -10.42 -7.87
CA LYS A 79 -5.26 -9.76 -8.29
C LYS A 79 -4.76 -8.90 -7.14
N VAL A 80 -3.47 -8.57 -7.15
CA VAL A 80 -2.87 -7.74 -6.10
C VAL A 80 -2.14 -6.57 -6.73
N LEU A 81 -2.34 -5.39 -6.18
CA LEU A 81 -1.54 -4.20 -6.45
C LEU A 81 -0.84 -3.80 -5.16
N LEU A 82 0.48 -3.69 -5.22
CA LEU A 82 1.29 -3.31 -4.06
C LEU A 82 1.67 -1.84 -4.15
N LEU A 83 1.43 -1.09 -3.07
CA LEU A 83 1.84 0.31 -2.96
C LEU A 83 3.08 0.40 -2.09
N GLY A 84 4.20 0.86 -2.68
CA GLY A 84 5.47 1.00 -1.99
C GLY A 84 5.53 2.25 -1.14
N MET A 85 6.36 2.20 -0.10
CA MET A 85 6.59 3.29 0.84
C MET A 85 8.09 3.52 1.01
N GLN A 86 8.47 4.76 1.32
CA GLN A 86 9.83 5.14 1.69
C GLN A 86 9.77 5.90 3.01
N LEU A 87 10.74 5.64 3.87
CA LEU A 87 10.83 6.32 5.17
C LEU A 87 11.62 7.61 5.04
N PRO A 88 11.37 8.62 5.93
CA PRO A 88 12.19 9.82 6.00
C PRO A 88 13.66 9.49 6.29
N PRO A 89 14.60 10.35 5.82
CA PRO A 89 16.03 10.08 5.97
C PRO A 89 16.52 9.97 7.41
N ASN A 90 15.81 10.54 8.37
CA ASN A 90 16.18 10.52 9.78
C ASN A 90 16.15 9.12 10.41
N TYR A 91 15.60 8.12 9.71
CA TYR A 91 15.64 6.72 10.17
C TYR A 91 16.95 6.02 9.81
N GLY A 92 17.87 6.70 9.14
CA GLY A 92 19.17 6.18 8.75
C GLY A 92 19.15 5.49 7.39
N PRO A 93 20.26 5.60 6.60
CA PRO A 93 20.28 5.11 5.22
C PRO A 93 20.15 3.60 5.12
N ARG A 94 20.75 2.86 6.05
CA ARG A 94 20.69 1.38 6.00
C ARG A 94 19.26 0.88 6.19
N TYR A 95 18.56 1.41 7.18
CA TYR A 95 17.18 1.02 7.48
C TYR A 95 16.22 1.47 6.38
N THR A 96 16.34 2.72 5.90
CA THR A 96 15.46 3.25 4.85
C THR A 96 15.62 2.51 3.54
N GLN A 97 16.85 2.13 3.17
CA GLN A 97 17.10 1.33 1.97
C GLN A 97 16.54 -0.07 2.10
N ALA A 98 16.78 -0.73 3.22
CA ALA A 98 16.26 -2.08 3.47
C ALA A 98 14.74 -2.09 3.46
N PHE A 99 14.11 -1.07 4.05
CA PHE A 99 12.67 -0.91 4.07
C PHE A 99 12.10 -0.75 2.65
N ALA A 100 12.64 0.17 1.86
CA ALA A 100 12.17 0.41 0.50
C ALA A 100 12.40 -0.83 -0.39
N GLN A 101 13.50 -1.54 -0.18
CA GLN A 101 13.85 -2.74 -0.95
C GLN A 101 12.84 -3.88 -0.78
N VAL A 102 12.13 -3.93 0.34
CA VAL A 102 11.09 -4.95 0.60
C VAL A 102 10.07 -4.96 -0.54
N TYR A 103 9.59 -3.79 -0.96
CA TYR A 103 8.56 -3.68 -1.99
C TYR A 103 9.08 -4.10 -3.37
N ASP A 104 10.28 -3.67 -3.73
CA ASP A 104 10.90 -4.05 -5.00
C ASP A 104 11.14 -5.57 -5.08
N THR A 105 11.64 -6.14 -3.98
CA THR A 105 11.88 -7.59 -3.89
C THR A 105 10.59 -8.37 -4.05
N LEU A 106 9.53 -7.98 -3.35
CA LEU A 106 8.23 -8.65 -3.43
C LEU A 106 7.61 -8.53 -4.82
N ALA A 107 7.69 -7.34 -5.43
CA ALA A 107 7.16 -7.14 -6.78
C ALA A 107 7.85 -8.06 -7.79
N SER A 108 9.17 -8.21 -7.66
CA SER A 108 9.97 -9.08 -8.54
C SER A 108 9.70 -10.56 -8.27
N GLU A 109 9.77 -10.99 -7.01
CA GLU A 109 9.61 -12.40 -6.63
C GLU A 109 8.19 -12.92 -6.83
N LYS A 110 7.20 -12.11 -6.49
CA LYS A 110 5.78 -12.48 -6.57
C LYS A 110 5.16 -12.08 -7.91
N LYS A 111 5.87 -11.32 -8.74
CA LYS A 111 5.37 -10.82 -10.02
C LYS A 111 4.06 -10.06 -9.86
N VAL A 112 4.01 -9.12 -8.93
CA VAL A 112 2.86 -8.24 -8.69
C VAL A 112 3.17 -6.83 -9.16
N PRO A 113 2.17 -6.10 -9.70
CA PRO A 113 2.33 -4.69 -10.02
C PRO A 113 2.67 -3.88 -8.77
N LEU A 114 3.57 -2.93 -8.92
CA LEU A 114 4.05 -2.08 -7.83
C LEU A 114 3.97 -0.62 -8.23
N VAL A 115 3.44 0.21 -7.35
CA VAL A 115 3.69 1.65 -7.36
C VAL A 115 4.88 1.87 -6.43
N PRO A 116 6.09 2.17 -6.95
CA PRO A 116 7.32 2.12 -6.14
C PRO A 116 7.31 3.07 -4.95
N PHE A 117 6.75 4.27 -5.12
CA PHE A 117 6.59 5.21 -4.03
C PHE A 117 5.22 5.88 -4.12
N PHE A 118 4.30 5.41 -3.29
CA PHE A 118 2.93 5.91 -3.26
C PHE A 118 2.85 7.42 -2.96
N LEU A 119 3.77 7.92 -2.13
CA LEU A 119 3.79 9.33 -1.71
C LEU A 119 4.64 10.22 -2.64
N GLU A 120 4.99 9.79 -3.84
CA GLU A 120 5.80 10.60 -4.73
C GLU A 120 5.13 11.95 -5.02
N GLY A 121 5.92 13.02 -4.90
CA GLY A 121 5.42 14.39 -5.06
C GLY A 121 4.70 14.93 -3.83
N VAL A 122 4.51 14.13 -2.80
CA VAL A 122 3.81 14.48 -1.55
C VAL A 122 4.75 14.30 -0.35
N GLY A 123 5.42 13.17 -0.27
CA GLY A 123 6.32 12.85 0.83
C GLY A 123 7.46 13.88 0.97
N GLY A 124 7.77 14.25 2.19
CA GLY A 124 8.79 15.23 2.48
C GLY A 124 8.36 16.69 2.34
N LYS A 125 7.12 16.95 1.93
CA LYS A 125 6.57 18.30 1.81
C LYS A 125 5.66 18.57 3.02
N PRO A 126 6.09 19.41 3.98
CA PRO A 126 5.33 19.62 5.22
C PRO A 126 3.87 20.05 4.99
N GLU A 127 3.62 20.86 3.96
CA GLU A 127 2.29 21.36 3.63
C GLU A 127 1.33 20.27 3.12
N LEU A 128 1.87 19.13 2.68
CA LEU A 128 1.10 18.02 2.15
C LEU A 128 1.05 16.80 3.09
N MET A 129 1.71 16.91 4.24
CA MET A 129 1.80 15.82 5.20
C MET A 129 1.18 16.21 6.54
N GLN A 130 0.73 15.21 7.29
CA GLN A 130 0.33 15.39 8.68
C GLN A 130 1.57 15.65 9.55
N ALA A 131 1.34 16.04 10.81
CA ALA A 131 2.42 16.40 11.72
C ALA A 131 3.44 15.27 11.96
N ASP A 132 3.07 14.01 11.76
CA ASP A 132 3.98 12.87 11.92
C ASP A 132 5.01 12.73 10.79
N GLY A 133 4.84 13.45 9.68
CA GLY A 133 5.74 13.40 8.54
C GLY A 133 5.64 12.13 7.71
N ILE A 134 4.72 11.23 8.03
CA ILE A 134 4.53 9.93 7.37
C ILE A 134 3.20 9.86 6.62
N HIS A 135 2.13 10.36 7.25
CA HIS A 135 0.79 10.27 6.68
C HIS A 135 0.45 11.53 5.89
N PRO A 136 -0.09 11.39 4.67
CA PRO A 136 -0.47 12.55 3.85
C PRO A 136 -1.66 13.28 4.44
N ALA A 137 -1.67 14.60 4.26
CA ALA A 137 -2.80 15.44 4.62
C ALA A 137 -3.95 15.24 3.62
N ALA A 138 -5.16 15.70 4.02
CA ALA A 138 -6.35 15.58 3.18
C ALA A 138 -6.17 16.25 1.81
N GLY A 139 -5.49 17.39 1.74
CA GLY A 139 -5.25 18.12 0.49
C GLY A 139 -4.32 17.41 -0.50
N ALA A 140 -3.64 16.35 -0.07
CA ALA A 140 -2.73 15.58 -0.93
C ALA A 140 -3.38 14.37 -1.60
N GLN A 141 -4.64 14.05 -1.27
CA GLN A 141 -5.27 12.80 -1.68
C GLN A 141 -5.43 12.66 -3.20
N ASP A 142 -5.74 13.74 -3.90
CA ASP A 142 -5.86 13.71 -5.37
C ASP A 142 -4.53 13.32 -6.03
N LYS A 143 -3.41 13.85 -5.52
CA LYS A 143 -2.08 13.52 -6.04
C LYS A 143 -1.75 12.05 -5.79
N LEU A 144 -2.12 11.51 -4.65
CA LEU A 144 -1.91 10.09 -4.34
C LEU A 144 -2.69 9.21 -5.32
N LEU A 145 -3.92 9.56 -5.61
CA LEU A 145 -4.72 8.82 -6.58
C LEU A 145 -4.07 8.84 -7.96
N GLU A 146 -3.55 9.99 -8.40
CA GLU A 146 -2.85 10.10 -9.68
C GLU A 146 -1.57 9.25 -9.70
N ASN A 147 -0.89 9.08 -8.57
CA ASN A 147 0.29 8.21 -8.48
C ASN A 147 -0.08 6.74 -8.68
N VAL A 148 -1.26 6.33 -8.30
CA VAL A 148 -1.72 4.93 -8.35
C VAL A 148 -2.43 4.61 -9.66
N TRP A 149 -3.16 5.55 -10.22
CA TRP A 149 -4.10 5.32 -11.33
C TRP A 149 -3.47 4.63 -12.56
N PRO A 150 -2.29 5.05 -13.06
CA PRO A 150 -1.71 4.42 -14.26
C PRO A 150 -1.40 2.93 -14.08
N THR A 151 -1.05 2.51 -12.84
CA THR A 151 -0.76 1.11 -12.53
C THR A 151 -2.04 0.33 -12.22
N LEU A 152 -3.03 1.00 -11.62
CA LEU A 152 -4.30 0.39 -11.25
C LEU A 152 -5.19 0.11 -12.46
N LYS A 153 -5.33 1.07 -13.35
CA LYS A 153 -6.28 1.00 -14.46
C LYS A 153 -6.17 -0.29 -15.29
N PRO A 154 -4.97 -0.77 -15.67
CA PRO A 154 -4.85 -2.02 -16.43
C PRO A 154 -5.32 -3.27 -15.70
N LEU A 155 -5.52 -3.20 -14.39
CA LEU A 155 -5.96 -4.33 -13.56
C LEU A 155 -7.48 -4.43 -13.44
N LEU A 156 -8.18 -3.43 -13.91
CA LEU A 156 -9.65 -3.34 -13.82
C LEU A 156 -10.37 -4.06 -14.98
#